data_2b613beb0f843b3ef26fa18cc4835222
#
_entry.id   2b613beb0f843b3ef26fa18cc4835222
#
_cell.length_a   1.000
_cell.length_b   1.000
_cell.length_c   1.000
_cell.angle_alpha   90.00
_cell.angle_beta   90.00
_cell.angle_gamma   90.00
#
_symmetry.space_group_name_H-M   'P 1'
#
loop_
_entity.id
_entity.type
_entity.pdbx_description
1 polymer ?
#
loop_
_entity_poly.entity_id
_entity_poly.type
_entity_poly.pdbx_seq_one_letter_code
_entity_poly.pdbx_strand_id
1 'polypeptide(L)'
;IRDAQESRGLGDVYKRQDLFRPSPPQPPHVVAIKALEALHHQKLWQNNKHKQYYSALTDILRTYVAARWGFGAMEMTSDEIIETMRAEELPDKARMDLTAILRDADLVKFAKATPEAEQNEADYLKAYYFVEETKVAETEEETEGQEPVKN
;
A
#
# COMPACT_ATOMS: atom_id res chain seq x y z
N ILE A 1 5.04 40.49 9.04
CA ILE A 1 4.77 40.27 8.87
C ILE A 1 4.45 40.11 9.03
N ARG A 2 4.89 40.26 9.37
CA ARG A 2 4.62 40.08 9.33
C ARG A 2 4.75 39.65 9.22
N ASP A 3 5.38 39.94 9.30
CA ASP A 3 5.51 39.52 9.11
C ASP A 3 5.95 39.27 9.28
N ALA A 4 6.73 39.17 9.43
CA ALA A 4 7.18 38.90 9.33
C ALA A 4 7.21 38.54 9.88
N GLN A 5 7.34 38.42 10.47
CA GLN A 5 7.26 38.09 10.72
C GLN A 5 6.76 37.62 10.88
N GLU A 6 6.90 37.68 11.16
CA GLU A 6 6.50 37.28 11.01
C GLU A 6 6.38 36.82 10.64
N SER A 7 6.97 36.95 10.96
CA SER A 7 6.87 36.50 10.15
C SER A 7 7.59 35.66 9.79
N ARG A 8 8.57 35.48 10.53
CA ARG A 8 9.15 34.52 10.34
C ARG A 8 8.48 33.28 10.50
N GLY A 9 7.96 32.62 11.45
CA GLY A 9 7.19 31.42 11.53
C GLY A 9 6.08 31.36 10.54
N LEU A 10 5.57 32.46 10.19
CA LEU A 10 4.51 32.52 9.20
C LEU A 10 4.98 32.04 7.85
N GLY A 11 6.17 32.42 7.48
CA GLY A 11 6.72 31.97 6.22
C GLY A 11 6.89 30.48 6.18
N ASP A 12 7.30 29.88 7.32
CA ASP A 12 7.47 28.45 7.38
C ASP A 12 6.13 27.72 7.22
N VAL A 13 5.10 28.26 7.80
CA VAL A 13 3.79 27.64 7.68
C VAL A 13 3.33 27.65 6.23
N TYR A 14 3.51 28.73 5.55
CA TYR A 14 3.12 28.84 4.14
C TYR A 14 3.90 27.85 3.30
N LYS A 15 5.18 27.71 3.58
CA LYS A 15 5.98 26.76 2.83
C LYS A 15 5.48 25.35 2.99
N ARG A 16 5.10 24.99 4.20
CA ARG A 16 4.58 23.65 4.43
C ARG A 16 3.30 23.41 3.67
N GLN A 17 2.45 24.42 3.63
CA GLN A 17 1.22 24.27 2.87
C GLN A 17 1.50 24.07 1.40
N ASP A 18 2.47 24.79 0.87
CA ASP A 18 2.82 24.62 -0.52
C ASP A 18 3.33 23.24 -0.80
N LEU A 19 4.10 22.67 0.14
CA LEU A 19 4.61 21.33 -0.03
C LEU A 19 3.50 20.31 -0.12
N PHE A 20 2.44 20.50 0.65
CA PHE A 20 1.39 19.49 0.71
C PHE A 20 0.32 19.65 -0.33
N ARG A 21 0.24 20.81 -0.96
CA ARG A 21 -0.90 21.11 -1.74
C ARG A 21 -0.76 20.89 -3.23
N PRO A 22 0.33 21.22 -3.83
CA PRO A 22 0.33 21.29 -5.30
C PRO A 22 0.29 19.94 -5.98
N SER A 23 0.91 18.93 -5.40
CA SER A 23 1.02 17.65 -6.07
C SER A 23 -0.25 16.85 -5.95
N PRO A 24 -0.77 16.36 -7.06
CA PRO A 24 -1.90 15.44 -6.95
C PRO A 24 -1.46 14.16 -6.27
N PRO A 25 -2.36 13.51 -5.56
CA PRO A 25 -2.01 12.24 -4.93
C PRO A 25 -1.68 11.20 -5.98
N GLN A 26 -0.73 10.36 -5.67
CA GLN A 26 -0.40 9.27 -6.55
C GLN A 26 -1.48 8.20 -6.49
N PRO A 27 -1.68 7.47 -7.58
CA PRO A 27 -2.63 6.36 -7.56
C PRO A 27 -2.26 5.35 -6.48
N PRO A 28 -3.25 4.67 -5.90
CA PRO A 28 -2.95 3.71 -4.85
C PRO A 28 -1.96 2.63 -5.27
N HIS A 29 -2.04 2.14 -6.51
CA HIS A 29 -1.14 1.09 -6.93
C HIS A 29 0.30 1.58 -7.06
N VAL A 30 0.50 2.85 -7.44
CA VAL A 30 1.84 3.38 -7.53
C VAL A 30 2.48 3.44 -6.14
N VAL A 31 1.73 3.95 -5.18
CA VAL A 31 2.22 4.02 -3.81
C VAL A 31 2.54 2.63 -3.28
N ALA A 32 1.65 1.68 -3.53
CA ALA A 32 1.84 0.32 -3.01
C ALA A 32 3.05 -0.35 -3.64
N ILE A 33 3.21 -0.22 -4.96
CA ILE A 33 4.34 -0.88 -5.63
C ILE A 33 5.66 -0.30 -5.16
N LYS A 34 5.72 1.02 -5.02
CA LYS A 34 6.94 1.64 -4.51
C LYS A 34 7.25 1.17 -3.10
N ALA A 35 6.23 1.05 -2.27
CA ALA A 35 6.44 0.59 -0.90
C ALA A 35 6.88 -0.87 -0.87
N LEU A 36 6.31 -1.70 -1.75
CA LEU A 36 6.71 -3.10 -1.82
C LEU A 36 8.17 -3.23 -2.25
N GLU A 37 8.58 -2.43 -3.25
CA GLU A 37 9.96 -2.48 -3.69
C GLU A 37 10.91 -2.03 -2.59
N ALA A 38 10.54 -0.98 -1.87
CA ALA A 38 11.38 -0.53 -0.77
C ALA A 38 11.48 -1.60 0.31
N LEU A 39 10.36 -2.26 0.60
CA LEU A 39 10.38 -3.34 1.59
C LEU A 39 11.28 -4.47 1.16
N HIS A 40 11.23 -4.83 -0.11
CA HIS A 40 12.07 -5.92 -0.63
C HIS A 40 13.55 -5.59 -0.44
N HIS A 41 13.92 -4.35 -0.65
CA HIS A 41 15.32 -3.94 -0.52
C HIS A 41 15.79 -3.94 0.93
N GLN A 42 14.89 -3.88 1.90
CA GLN A 42 15.29 -3.87 3.30
C GLN A 42 15.79 -5.21 3.80
N LYS A 43 15.44 -6.30 3.09
CA LYS A 43 15.91 -7.64 3.41
C LYS A 43 15.61 -8.02 4.85
N LEU A 44 14.38 -7.77 5.27
CA LEU A 44 14.02 -7.99 6.67
C LEU A 44 14.00 -9.47 7.02
N TRP A 45 13.31 -10.29 6.21
CA TRP A 45 13.23 -11.70 6.57
C TRP A 45 14.58 -12.39 6.38
N GLN A 46 15.40 -11.91 5.45
CA GLN A 46 16.75 -12.46 5.28
C GLN A 46 17.59 -12.20 6.52
N ASN A 47 17.25 -11.18 7.29
CA ASN A 47 17.95 -10.83 8.51
C ASN A 47 17.18 -11.27 9.74
N ASN A 48 16.32 -12.27 9.61
CA ASN A 48 15.57 -12.86 10.72
C ASN A 48 14.56 -11.91 11.33
N LYS A 49 14.09 -10.93 10.58
CA LYS A 49 13.09 -9.99 11.07
C LYS A 49 11.76 -10.28 10.40
N HIS A 50 11.29 -11.50 10.57
CA HIS A 50 10.07 -11.97 9.92
C HIS A 50 8.86 -11.18 10.36
N LYS A 51 8.74 -10.91 11.65
CA LYS A 51 7.57 -10.19 12.15
C LYS A 51 7.51 -8.79 11.57
N GLN A 52 8.65 -8.11 11.52
CA GLN A 52 8.70 -6.77 10.91
C GLN A 52 8.34 -6.84 9.45
N TYR A 53 8.84 -7.86 8.76
CA TYR A 53 8.58 -8.03 7.34
C TYR A 53 7.09 -8.20 7.07
N TYR A 54 6.43 -9.10 7.79
CA TYR A 54 5.01 -9.35 7.55
C TYR A 54 4.14 -8.20 8.04
N SER A 55 4.56 -7.51 9.09
CA SER A 55 3.82 -6.32 9.50
C SER A 55 3.87 -5.25 8.43
N ALA A 56 5.05 -5.00 7.86
CA ALA A 56 5.18 -4.02 6.80
C ALA A 56 4.41 -4.45 5.55
N LEU A 57 4.51 -5.72 5.21
CA LEU A 57 3.85 -6.23 4.03
C LEU A 57 2.34 -6.04 4.12
N THR A 58 1.76 -6.41 5.26
CA THR A 58 0.32 -6.25 5.41
C THR A 58 -0.09 -4.80 5.57
N ASP A 59 0.76 -3.97 6.16
CA ASP A 59 0.44 -2.54 6.22
C ASP A 59 0.36 -1.93 4.83
N ILE A 60 1.26 -2.33 3.94
CA ILE A 60 1.20 -1.86 2.56
C ILE A 60 -0.10 -2.29 1.91
N LEU A 61 -0.47 -3.55 2.08
CA LEU A 61 -1.70 -4.05 1.48
C LEU A 61 -2.92 -3.41 2.08
N ARG A 62 -2.94 -3.20 3.39
CA ARG A 62 -4.07 -2.54 4.03
C ARG A 62 -4.25 -1.13 3.53
N THR A 63 -3.13 -0.41 3.39
CA THR A 63 -3.17 0.93 2.86
C THR A 63 -3.71 0.93 1.43
N TYR A 64 -3.24 0.00 0.63
CA TYR A 64 -3.70 -0.10 -0.75
C TYR A 64 -5.18 -0.41 -0.82
N VAL A 65 -5.62 -1.40 -0.05
CA VAL A 65 -7.01 -1.82 -0.08
C VAL A 65 -7.92 -0.69 0.39
N ALA A 66 -7.52 0.01 1.43
CA ALA A 66 -8.31 1.13 1.92
C ALA A 66 -8.47 2.20 0.86
N ALA A 67 -7.39 2.53 0.18
CA ALA A 67 -7.44 3.57 -0.84
C ALA A 67 -8.17 3.10 -2.09
N ARG A 68 -7.99 1.84 -2.45
CA ARG A 68 -8.55 1.32 -3.69
C ARG A 68 -10.05 1.12 -3.60
N TRP A 69 -10.54 0.61 -2.48
CA TRP A 69 -11.96 0.28 -2.33
C TRP A 69 -12.68 1.15 -1.30
N GLY A 70 -11.99 2.03 -0.61
CA GLY A 70 -12.63 3.06 0.18
C GLY A 70 -13.20 2.63 1.51
N PHE A 71 -12.56 1.68 2.20
CA PHE A 71 -13.01 1.32 3.54
C PHE A 71 -11.82 1.30 4.50
N GLY A 72 -12.10 1.26 5.79
CA GLY A 72 -11.08 1.45 6.81
C GLY A 72 -10.26 0.22 7.11
N ALA A 73 -9.54 -0.31 6.11
CA ALA A 73 -8.81 -1.55 6.26
C ALA A 73 -7.70 -1.47 7.32
N MET A 74 -7.17 -0.28 7.56
CA MET A 74 -6.08 -0.16 8.53
C MET A 74 -6.50 -0.54 9.94
N GLU A 75 -7.79 -0.45 10.24
CA GLU A 75 -8.29 -0.72 11.58
C GLU A 75 -9.06 -2.03 11.65
N MET A 76 -8.96 -2.83 10.62
CA MET A 76 -9.69 -4.10 10.56
C MET A 76 -8.76 -5.26 10.82
N THR A 77 -9.34 -6.33 11.35
CA THR A 77 -8.62 -7.60 11.44
C THR A 77 -8.53 -8.24 10.07
N SER A 78 -7.68 -9.25 9.97
CA SER A 78 -7.57 -9.99 8.72
C SER A 78 -8.92 -10.58 8.31
N ASP A 79 -9.65 -11.14 9.26
CA ASP A 79 -10.96 -11.71 8.94
C ASP A 79 -11.91 -10.66 8.43
N GLU A 80 -11.90 -9.48 9.03
CA GLU A 80 -12.80 -8.42 8.60
C GLU A 80 -12.47 -7.95 7.19
N ILE A 81 -11.18 -7.86 6.88
CA ILE A 81 -10.79 -7.46 5.53
C ILE A 81 -11.22 -8.51 4.52
N ILE A 82 -10.97 -9.77 4.83
CA ILE A 82 -11.33 -10.86 3.92
C ILE A 82 -12.84 -10.85 3.67
N GLU A 83 -13.61 -10.68 4.73
CA GLU A 83 -15.06 -10.67 4.58
C GLU A 83 -15.54 -9.47 3.77
N THR A 84 -14.97 -8.29 4.04
CA THR A 84 -15.35 -7.10 3.30
C THR A 84 -15.03 -7.25 1.82
N MET A 85 -13.90 -7.89 1.52
CA MET A 85 -13.48 -8.02 0.13
C MET A 85 -14.32 -9.02 -0.65
N ARG A 86 -15.12 -9.83 0.03
CA ARG A 86 -16.00 -10.77 -0.68
C ARG A 86 -17.00 -10.02 -1.55
N ALA A 87 -17.39 -8.83 -1.14
CA ALA A 87 -18.39 -8.06 -1.87
C ALA A 87 -17.79 -7.27 -3.02
N GLU A 88 -16.49 -7.19 -3.10
CA GLU A 88 -15.85 -6.40 -4.15
C GLU A 88 -15.57 -7.24 -5.37
N GLU A 89 -15.54 -6.57 -6.52
CA GLU A 89 -15.23 -7.24 -7.76
C GLU A 89 -13.74 -7.26 -8.01
N LEU A 90 -13.16 -8.44 -8.01
CA LEU A 90 -11.76 -8.62 -8.31
C LEU A 90 -11.55 -10.07 -8.70
N PRO A 91 -10.45 -10.36 -9.38
CA PRO A 91 -10.18 -11.75 -9.78
C PRO A 91 -10.10 -12.68 -8.57
N ASP A 92 -10.58 -13.89 -8.74
CA ASP A 92 -10.52 -14.86 -7.68
C ASP A 92 -9.09 -15.10 -7.20
N LYS A 93 -8.15 -15.12 -8.13
CA LYS A 93 -6.75 -15.31 -7.74
C LYS A 93 -6.28 -14.20 -6.82
N ALA A 94 -6.65 -12.97 -7.13
CA ALA A 94 -6.26 -11.84 -6.28
C ALA A 94 -6.86 -11.99 -4.89
N ARG A 95 -8.11 -12.40 -4.82
CA ARG A 95 -8.75 -12.61 -3.53
C ARG A 95 -8.04 -13.69 -2.73
N MET A 96 -7.67 -14.77 -3.39
CA MET A 96 -6.95 -15.85 -2.74
C MET A 96 -5.56 -15.42 -2.29
N ASP A 97 -4.88 -14.62 -3.11
CA ASP A 97 -3.56 -14.13 -2.73
C ASP A 97 -3.64 -13.26 -1.49
N LEU A 98 -4.59 -12.35 -1.46
CA LEU A 98 -4.75 -11.48 -0.29
C LEU A 98 -5.02 -12.30 0.96
N THR A 99 -5.92 -13.27 0.84
CA THR A 99 -6.25 -14.12 1.97
C THR A 99 -5.02 -14.86 2.47
N ALA A 100 -4.24 -15.43 1.55
CA ALA A 100 -3.05 -16.19 1.94
C ALA A 100 -2.04 -15.31 2.66
N ILE A 101 -1.81 -14.10 2.15
CA ILE A 101 -0.85 -13.21 2.79
C ILE A 101 -1.32 -12.83 4.18
N LEU A 102 -2.59 -12.48 4.33
CA LEU A 102 -3.10 -12.09 5.62
C LEU A 102 -3.03 -13.24 6.62
N ARG A 103 -3.35 -14.46 6.19
CA ARG A 103 -3.26 -15.61 7.07
C ARG A 103 -1.82 -15.91 7.48
N ASP A 104 -0.91 -15.88 6.50
CA ASP A 104 0.49 -16.14 6.82
C ASP A 104 1.04 -15.07 7.76
N ALA A 105 0.67 -13.82 7.54
CA ALA A 105 1.12 -12.74 8.41
C ALA A 105 0.62 -12.93 9.83
N ASP A 106 -0.63 -13.36 9.98
CA ASP A 106 -1.17 -13.59 11.32
C ASP A 106 -0.40 -14.69 12.03
N LEU A 107 -0.04 -15.75 11.31
CA LEU A 107 0.74 -16.82 11.92
C LEU A 107 2.10 -16.32 12.40
N VAL A 108 2.74 -15.47 11.62
CA VAL A 108 4.03 -14.94 12.00
C VAL A 108 3.89 -13.98 13.18
N LYS A 109 2.92 -13.08 13.11
CA LYS A 109 2.78 -12.03 14.11
C LYS A 109 2.25 -12.54 15.43
N PHE A 110 1.34 -13.50 15.39
CA PHE A 110 0.63 -13.89 16.60
C PHE A 110 0.91 -15.33 17.05
N ALA A 111 1.36 -16.19 16.16
CA ALA A 111 1.67 -17.58 16.51
C ALA A 111 3.15 -17.90 16.39
N LYS A 112 3.98 -16.90 16.16
CA LYS A 112 5.44 -17.03 16.14
C LYS A 112 5.92 -18.01 15.08
N ALA A 113 5.21 -18.13 13.99
CA ALA A 113 5.66 -18.96 12.88
C ALA A 113 6.87 -18.31 12.22
N THR A 114 7.75 -19.15 11.69
CA THR A 114 8.91 -18.69 10.95
C THR A 114 8.89 -19.38 9.59
N PRO A 115 8.29 -18.74 8.59
CA PRO A 115 8.17 -19.40 7.29
C PRO A 115 9.53 -19.59 6.62
N GLU A 116 9.56 -20.56 5.73
CA GLU A 116 10.75 -20.78 4.90
C GLU A 116 10.93 -19.61 3.95
N ALA A 117 12.17 -19.50 3.46
CA ALA A 117 12.51 -18.42 2.53
C ALA A 117 11.57 -18.41 1.33
N GLU A 118 11.22 -19.59 0.83
CA GLU A 118 10.36 -19.69 -0.33
C GLU A 118 8.99 -19.08 -0.05
N GLN A 119 8.46 -19.31 1.13
CA GLN A 119 7.15 -18.74 1.45
C GLN A 119 7.24 -17.23 1.64
N ASN A 120 8.32 -16.75 2.26
CA ASN A 120 8.49 -15.32 2.42
C ASN A 120 8.51 -14.62 1.06
N GLU A 121 9.20 -15.19 0.11
CA GLU A 121 9.28 -14.61 -1.22
C GLU A 121 7.97 -14.79 -1.96
N ALA A 122 7.31 -15.92 -1.78
CA ALA A 122 6.02 -16.13 -2.43
C ALA A 122 4.98 -15.13 -1.95
N ASP A 123 5.00 -14.82 -0.65
CA ASP A 123 4.05 -13.83 -0.15
C ASP A 123 4.32 -12.45 -0.71
N TYR A 124 5.59 -12.10 -0.90
CA TYR A 124 5.91 -10.84 -1.55
C TYR A 124 5.35 -10.80 -2.97
N LEU A 125 5.56 -11.87 -3.72
CA LEU A 125 5.08 -11.92 -5.10
C LEU A 125 3.55 -11.88 -5.15
N LYS A 126 2.89 -12.57 -4.22
CA LYS A 126 1.44 -12.52 -4.16
C LYS A 126 0.97 -11.09 -3.91
N ALA A 127 1.65 -10.38 -3.04
CA ALA A 127 1.27 -8.99 -2.76
C ALA A 127 1.47 -8.13 -4.01
N TYR A 128 2.59 -8.30 -4.68
CA TYR A 128 2.87 -7.55 -5.89
C TYR A 128 1.80 -7.79 -6.95
N TYR A 129 1.50 -9.06 -7.19
CA TYR A 129 0.52 -9.38 -8.22
C TYR A 129 -0.89 -8.99 -7.80
N PHE A 130 -1.18 -9.06 -6.50
CA PHE A 130 -2.48 -8.60 -6.04
C PHE A 130 -2.70 -7.14 -6.44
N VAL A 131 -1.70 -6.31 -6.21
CA VAL A 131 -1.82 -4.89 -6.57
C VAL A 131 -1.92 -4.75 -8.10
N GLU A 132 -1.06 -5.46 -8.83
CA GLU A 132 -1.06 -5.33 -10.28
C GLU A 132 -2.38 -5.78 -10.91
N GLU A 133 -2.97 -6.83 -10.36
CA GLU A 133 -4.18 -7.38 -10.94
C GLU A 133 -5.43 -6.63 -10.53
N THR A 134 -5.36 -5.82 -9.49
CA THR A 134 -6.55 -5.12 -9.01
C THR A 134 -6.47 -3.61 -9.20
N LYS A 135 -5.38 -3.10 -9.73
CA LYS A 135 -5.27 -1.66 -9.90
C LYS A 135 -6.32 -1.16 -10.87
N VAL A 136 -6.70 0.09 -10.68
CA VAL A 136 -7.64 0.72 -11.60
C VAL A 136 -7.00 0.76 -12.98
N ALA A 137 -7.84 0.61 -14.00
CA ALA A 137 -7.33 0.61 -15.38
C ALA A 137 -6.56 1.89 -15.62
N GLU A 138 -5.28 1.76 -15.49
CA GLU A 138 -4.38 2.90 -15.55
C GLU A 138 -4.46 3.59 -16.90
N THR A 139 -4.61 2.77 -17.93
CA THR A 139 -4.64 3.32 -19.27
C THR A 139 -5.78 4.28 -19.48
N GLU A 140 -6.94 3.99 -18.92
CA GLU A 140 -8.09 4.86 -19.12
C GLU A 140 -7.86 6.21 -18.44
N GLU A 141 -7.38 6.17 -17.22
CA GLU A 141 -7.16 7.42 -16.51
C GLU A 141 -6.04 8.23 -17.12
N GLU A 142 -4.97 7.55 -17.46
CA GLU A 142 -3.83 8.26 -18.02
C GLU A 142 -4.14 8.78 -19.41
N THR A 143 -4.88 8.01 -20.18
CA THR A 143 -5.26 8.46 -21.50
C THR A 143 -6.11 9.70 -21.43
N GLU A 144 -7.06 9.71 -20.52
CA GLU A 144 -7.91 10.89 -20.37
C GLU A 144 -7.10 12.09 -19.92
N GLY A 145 -6.18 11.88 -19.01
CA GLY A 145 -5.36 12.98 -18.55
C GLY A 145 -4.34 13.44 -19.54
N GLN A 146 -3.85 12.55 -20.38
CA GLN A 146 -2.78 12.87 -21.31
C GLN A 146 -3.25 13.38 -22.63
N GLU A 147 -4.38 12.93 -23.09
CA GLU A 147 -4.83 13.31 -24.41
C GLU A 147 -4.92 14.82 -24.62
N PRO A 148 -5.50 15.58 -23.67
CA PRO A 148 -5.50 17.02 -23.88
C PRO A 148 -4.11 17.59 -23.99
N VAL A 149 -3.16 17.00 -23.27
CA VAL A 149 -1.79 17.51 -23.34
C VAL A 149 -1.16 17.21 -24.67
N LYS A 150 -1.38 16.01 -25.17
CA LYS A 150 -0.81 15.64 -26.44
C LYS A 150 -1.36 16.44 -27.59
N ASN A 151 -2.60 16.76 -27.51
CA ASN A 151 -3.26 17.47 -28.60
C ASN A 151 -3.14 18.96 -28.44
#